data_9176b50bf48c29e0d8df4dbdd06c648f
#
_entry.id   9176b50bf48c29e0d8df4dbdd06c648f
#
_cell.length_a   1.000
_cell.length_b   1.000
_cell.length_c   1.000
_cell.angle_alpha   90.00
_cell.angle_beta   90.00
_cell.angle_gamma   90.00
#
_symmetry.space_group_name_H-M   'P 1'
#
loop_
_entity.id
_entity.type
_entity.pdbx_description
1 polymer ?
#
loop_
_entity_poly.entity_id
_entity_poly.type
_entity_poly.pdbx_seq_one_letter_code
_entity_poly.pdbx_strand_id
1 'polypeptide(L)'
;MIRLSLEMAASHYPDMQITGSFSHSHELLSWLQKNAADVLVLDYILGGDELDGLSLIKQILSRHPTLKILLSSSMESLAVIRAAFMSGIKGYISKREEAQTYFEAIRVIDRGLRFIPDNIESELSKIPVRKRDGAVLDGPLYHANGEKLSRLDTLLSPREAEVIRCFLDGMQVIEIAEKLKRSRKTISGHKQSGMKKLGLTTDLELFKYRDHLF
;
A
#
# COMPACT_ATOMS: atom_id res chain seq x y z
N MET A 1 -9.44 -13.73 -11.30
CA MET A 1 -10.17 -14.76 -10.49
C MET A 1 -11.05 -14.11 -9.42
N ILE A 2 -10.56 -13.28 -8.50
CA ILE A 2 -11.37 -12.67 -7.41
C ILE A 2 -12.60 -11.91 -7.90
N ARG A 3 -12.50 -11.08 -8.97
CA ARG A 3 -13.66 -10.33 -9.50
C ARG A 3 -14.84 -11.24 -9.81
N LEU A 4 -14.61 -12.28 -10.59
CA LEU A 4 -15.65 -13.24 -10.96
C LEU A 4 -16.26 -13.92 -9.72
N SER A 5 -15.42 -14.30 -8.75
CA SER A 5 -15.90 -14.90 -7.50
C SER A 5 -16.81 -13.96 -6.72
N LEU A 6 -16.46 -12.67 -6.63
CA LEU A 6 -17.29 -11.66 -5.97
C LEU A 6 -18.59 -11.41 -6.73
N GLU A 7 -18.54 -11.31 -8.07
CA GLU A 7 -19.72 -11.16 -8.92
C GLU A 7 -20.70 -12.32 -8.75
N MET A 8 -20.20 -13.56 -8.75
CA MET A 8 -21.03 -14.74 -8.53
C MET A 8 -21.62 -14.80 -7.13
N ALA A 9 -20.83 -14.46 -6.11
CA ALA A 9 -21.27 -14.50 -4.73
C ALA A 9 -22.23 -13.35 -4.35
N ALA A 10 -22.21 -12.22 -5.07
CA ALA A 10 -23.03 -11.05 -4.78
C ALA A 10 -24.53 -11.34 -4.72
N SER A 11 -25.01 -12.33 -5.47
CA SER A 11 -26.42 -12.75 -5.45
C SER A 11 -26.90 -13.23 -4.07
N HIS A 12 -25.97 -13.66 -3.20
CA HIS A 12 -26.27 -14.10 -1.84
C HIS A 12 -26.27 -12.95 -0.80
N TYR A 13 -25.96 -11.73 -1.25
CA TYR A 13 -25.85 -10.53 -0.40
C TYR A 13 -26.76 -9.42 -0.91
N PRO A 14 -28.08 -9.49 -0.63
CA PRO A 14 -29.09 -8.57 -1.18
C PRO A 14 -28.95 -7.12 -0.71
N ASP A 15 -28.14 -6.90 0.34
CA ASP A 15 -27.78 -5.59 0.87
C ASP A 15 -26.65 -4.90 0.10
N MET A 16 -26.09 -5.56 -0.93
CA MET A 16 -24.97 -5.07 -1.72
C MET A 16 -25.24 -5.19 -3.22
N GLN A 17 -24.77 -4.22 -3.98
CA GLN A 17 -24.85 -4.20 -5.43
C GLN A 17 -23.47 -3.93 -6.01
N ILE A 18 -23.01 -4.77 -6.92
CA ILE A 18 -21.81 -4.51 -7.72
C ILE A 18 -22.22 -3.59 -8.86
N THR A 19 -21.81 -2.33 -8.80
CA THR A 19 -22.13 -1.29 -9.77
C THR A 19 -21.13 -1.19 -10.92
N GLY A 20 -19.95 -1.81 -10.76
CA GLY A 20 -18.90 -1.85 -11.78
C GLY A 20 -17.81 -2.87 -11.45
N SER A 21 -17.18 -3.39 -12.50
CA SER A 21 -16.07 -4.35 -12.40
C SER A 21 -15.12 -4.10 -13.56
N PHE A 22 -13.86 -3.76 -13.26
CA PHE A 22 -12.90 -3.24 -14.24
C PHE A 22 -11.63 -4.08 -14.23
N SER A 23 -11.02 -4.24 -15.40
CA SER A 23 -9.72 -4.91 -15.53
C SER A 23 -8.57 -3.93 -15.43
N HIS A 24 -8.80 -2.69 -15.80
CA HIS A 24 -7.78 -1.65 -15.93
C HIS A 24 -8.13 -0.40 -15.14
N SER A 25 -7.10 0.27 -14.61
CA SER A 25 -7.26 1.48 -13.79
C SER A 25 -7.90 2.64 -14.56
N HIS A 26 -7.61 2.78 -15.85
CA HIS A 26 -8.19 3.83 -16.68
C HIS A 26 -9.70 3.68 -16.89
N GLU A 27 -10.21 2.44 -16.99
CA GLU A 27 -11.65 2.14 -17.09
C GLU A 27 -12.35 2.53 -15.78
N LEU A 28 -11.78 2.14 -14.64
CA LEU A 28 -12.26 2.52 -13.31
C LEU A 28 -12.31 4.05 -13.16
N LEU A 29 -11.22 4.74 -13.49
CA LEU A 29 -11.15 6.20 -13.37
C LEU A 29 -12.17 6.91 -14.27
N SER A 30 -12.39 6.41 -15.49
CA SER A 30 -13.39 6.94 -16.42
C SER A 30 -14.81 6.70 -15.91
N TRP A 31 -15.07 5.54 -15.30
CA TRP A 31 -16.36 5.21 -14.73
C TRP A 31 -16.69 6.09 -13.51
N LEU A 32 -15.71 6.29 -12.61
CA LEU A 32 -15.86 7.13 -11.42
C LEU A 32 -16.14 8.61 -11.75
N GLN A 33 -15.79 9.09 -12.94
CA GLN A 33 -16.14 10.46 -13.35
C GLN A 33 -17.65 10.66 -13.55
N LYS A 34 -18.39 9.59 -13.82
CA LYS A 34 -19.82 9.63 -14.17
C LYS A 34 -20.71 8.91 -13.17
N ASN A 35 -20.13 8.12 -12.30
CA ASN A 35 -20.83 7.25 -11.37
C ASN A 35 -20.26 7.36 -9.96
N ALA A 36 -21.03 6.96 -8.98
CA ALA A 36 -20.63 6.89 -7.57
C ALA A 36 -20.68 5.45 -7.09
N ALA A 37 -19.84 5.16 -6.11
CA ALA A 37 -19.85 3.94 -5.32
C ALA A 37 -19.51 4.27 -3.88
N ASP A 38 -19.98 3.47 -2.93
CA ASP A 38 -19.69 3.65 -1.52
C ASP A 38 -18.34 3.01 -1.16
N VAL A 39 -18.08 1.85 -1.75
CA VAL A 39 -16.90 1.03 -1.50
C VAL A 39 -16.25 0.58 -2.82
N LEU A 40 -14.94 0.69 -2.89
CA LEU A 40 -14.11 0.16 -3.96
C LEU A 40 -13.22 -0.97 -3.43
N VAL A 41 -13.34 -2.16 -3.98
CA VAL A 41 -12.35 -3.22 -3.80
C VAL A 41 -11.27 -3.04 -4.86
N LEU A 42 -10.05 -2.69 -4.44
CA LEU A 42 -8.95 -2.36 -5.32
C LEU A 42 -7.84 -3.40 -5.21
N ASP A 43 -7.40 -3.96 -6.34
CA ASP A 43 -6.19 -4.76 -6.40
C ASP A 43 -4.96 -3.86 -6.24
N TYR A 44 -4.01 -4.30 -5.40
CA TYR A 44 -2.75 -3.59 -5.24
C TYR A 44 -1.82 -3.77 -6.45
N ILE A 45 -1.78 -4.97 -7.03
CA ILE A 45 -0.94 -5.29 -8.19
C ILE A 45 -1.80 -5.21 -9.44
N LEU A 46 -1.69 -4.10 -10.13
CA LEU A 46 -2.21 -3.89 -11.46
C LEU A 46 -1.14 -4.29 -12.50
N GLY A 47 -1.52 -4.66 -13.71
CA GLY A 47 -0.58 -5.16 -14.73
C GLY A 47 0.47 -4.13 -15.18
N GLY A 48 1.54 -4.59 -15.81
CA GLY A 48 2.84 -3.95 -16.06
C GLY A 48 2.94 -2.47 -16.49
N ASP A 49 1.95 -1.88 -17.14
CA ASP A 49 1.96 -0.46 -17.59
C ASP A 49 0.98 0.42 -16.77
N GLU A 50 0.42 -0.09 -15.67
CA GLU A 50 -0.56 0.63 -14.89
C GLU A 50 0.07 1.44 -13.74
N LEU A 51 -0.67 2.46 -13.29
CA LEU A 51 -0.31 3.24 -12.13
C LEU A 51 -0.08 2.31 -10.93
N ASP A 52 1.00 2.55 -10.23
CA ASP A 52 1.29 1.94 -8.94
C ASP A 52 0.09 2.08 -7.98
N GLY A 53 -0.23 0.99 -7.27
CA GLY A 53 -1.42 0.92 -6.41
C GLY A 53 -1.55 2.07 -5.42
N LEU A 54 -0.46 2.59 -4.81
CA LEU A 54 -0.53 3.75 -3.90
C LEU A 54 -0.78 5.06 -4.64
N SER A 55 -0.22 5.24 -5.83
CA SER A 55 -0.47 6.43 -6.65
C SER A 55 -1.92 6.46 -7.13
N LEU A 56 -2.45 5.30 -7.52
CA LEU A 56 -3.85 5.16 -7.89
C LEU A 56 -4.79 5.46 -6.71
N ILE A 57 -4.51 4.93 -5.52
CA ILE A 57 -5.27 5.24 -4.29
C ILE A 57 -5.31 6.75 -4.04
N LYS A 58 -4.15 7.42 -4.08
CA LYS A 58 -4.08 8.87 -3.87
C LYS A 58 -4.86 9.64 -4.94
N GLN A 59 -4.74 9.24 -6.20
CA GLN A 59 -5.46 9.86 -7.30
C GLN A 59 -6.98 9.70 -7.14
N ILE A 60 -7.45 8.51 -6.77
CA ILE A 60 -8.87 8.25 -6.54
C ILE A 60 -9.38 9.09 -5.37
N LEU A 61 -8.72 9.02 -4.20
CA LEU A 61 -9.19 9.71 -3.00
C LEU A 61 -9.09 11.25 -3.10
N SER A 62 -8.18 11.78 -3.92
CA SER A 62 -8.13 13.23 -4.19
C SER A 62 -9.36 13.76 -4.93
N ARG A 63 -10.00 12.92 -5.75
CA ARG A 63 -11.18 13.28 -6.54
C ARG A 63 -12.49 12.79 -5.91
N HIS A 64 -12.42 11.69 -5.17
CA HIS A 64 -13.54 11.00 -4.53
C HIS A 64 -13.24 10.75 -3.05
N PRO A 65 -13.20 11.81 -2.21
CA PRO A 65 -12.75 11.70 -0.81
C PRO A 65 -13.69 10.88 0.08
N THR A 66 -14.93 10.69 -0.32
CA THR A 66 -15.93 9.88 0.40
C THR A 66 -15.88 8.40 0.04
N LEU A 67 -15.22 8.03 -1.07
CA LEU A 67 -15.10 6.64 -1.51
C LEU A 67 -14.22 5.85 -0.54
N LYS A 68 -14.76 4.77 -0.02
CA LYS A 68 -14.05 3.89 0.92
C LYS A 68 -13.32 2.81 0.12
N ILE A 69 -12.03 2.65 0.33
CA ILE A 69 -11.22 1.68 -0.41
C ILE A 69 -10.86 0.50 0.49
N LEU A 70 -11.23 -0.72 0.04
CA LEU A 70 -10.73 -2.00 0.54
C LEU A 70 -9.61 -2.47 -0.40
N LEU A 71 -8.38 -2.46 0.10
CA LEU A 71 -7.24 -2.92 -0.66
C LEU A 71 -7.14 -4.44 -0.62
N SER A 72 -7.11 -5.10 -1.77
CA SER A 72 -6.93 -6.55 -1.93
C SER A 72 -5.54 -6.84 -2.47
N SER A 73 -4.77 -7.70 -1.81
CA SER A 73 -3.42 -8.03 -2.27
C SER A 73 -3.06 -9.47 -1.96
N SER A 74 -2.27 -10.09 -2.85
CA SER A 74 -1.59 -11.37 -2.56
C SER A 74 -0.29 -11.17 -1.76
N MET A 75 0.13 -9.92 -1.58
CA MET A 75 1.33 -9.55 -0.84
C MET A 75 0.96 -9.02 0.55
N GLU A 76 1.60 -9.58 1.57
CA GLU A 76 1.43 -9.20 2.99
C GLU A 76 2.58 -8.31 3.49
N SER A 77 3.16 -7.48 2.61
CA SER A 77 4.18 -6.52 3.02
C SER A 77 3.57 -5.47 3.96
N LEU A 78 3.94 -5.52 5.23
CA LEU A 78 3.46 -4.60 6.27
C LEU A 78 3.74 -3.13 5.93
N ALA A 79 4.85 -2.87 5.23
CA ALA A 79 5.20 -1.53 4.81
C ALA A 79 4.24 -0.99 3.75
N VAL A 80 3.86 -1.83 2.78
CA VAL A 80 2.88 -1.48 1.75
C VAL A 80 1.51 -1.27 2.36
N ILE A 81 1.08 -2.19 3.23
CA ILE A 81 -0.21 -2.09 3.93
C ILE A 81 -0.27 -0.80 4.75
N ARG A 82 0.77 -0.50 5.53
CA ARG A 82 0.87 0.75 6.29
C ARG A 82 0.80 1.98 5.39
N ALA A 83 1.57 2.02 4.31
CA ALA A 83 1.55 3.13 3.36
C ALA A 83 0.18 3.33 2.70
N ALA A 84 -0.53 2.24 2.43
CA ALA A 84 -1.89 2.30 1.91
C ALA A 84 -2.87 2.91 2.93
N PHE A 85 -2.82 2.49 4.21
CA PHE A 85 -3.62 3.12 5.26
C PHE A 85 -3.28 4.60 5.44
N MET A 86 -1.99 4.96 5.39
CA MET A 86 -1.57 6.36 5.42
C MET A 86 -2.06 7.14 4.19
N SER A 87 -2.31 6.48 3.07
CA SER A 87 -2.89 7.09 1.87
C SER A 87 -4.42 7.20 1.94
N GLY A 88 -5.06 6.67 3.00
CA GLY A 88 -6.48 6.86 3.28
C GLY A 88 -7.40 5.68 3.01
N ILE A 89 -6.87 4.47 2.71
CA ILE A 89 -7.73 3.28 2.61
C ILE A 89 -8.43 2.98 3.93
N LYS A 90 -9.55 2.28 3.84
CA LYS A 90 -10.36 1.89 5.01
C LYS A 90 -10.18 0.42 5.40
N GLY A 91 -9.70 -0.41 4.50
CA GLY A 91 -9.46 -1.81 4.82
C GLY A 91 -8.38 -2.45 3.95
N TYR A 92 -7.83 -3.55 4.48
CA TYR A 92 -6.92 -4.44 3.79
C TYR A 92 -7.44 -5.88 3.90
N ILE A 93 -7.36 -6.63 2.79
CA ILE A 93 -7.72 -8.05 2.75
C ILE A 93 -6.74 -8.83 1.87
N SER A 94 -6.41 -10.04 2.30
CA SER A 94 -5.60 -10.95 1.49
C SER A 94 -6.43 -11.51 0.33
N LYS A 95 -5.81 -11.68 -0.86
CA LYS A 95 -6.46 -12.35 -2.00
C LYS A 95 -6.73 -13.83 -1.76
N ARG A 96 -6.21 -14.39 -0.66
CA ARG A 96 -6.45 -15.79 -0.26
C ARG A 96 -7.76 -15.97 0.48
N GLU A 97 -8.37 -14.88 0.93
CA GLU A 97 -9.63 -14.90 1.67
C GLU A 97 -10.81 -15.29 0.77
N GLU A 98 -11.79 -15.92 1.38
CA GLU A 98 -13.04 -16.31 0.71
C GLU A 98 -13.93 -15.09 0.43
N ALA A 99 -14.86 -15.25 -0.51
CA ALA A 99 -15.80 -14.18 -0.88
C ALA A 99 -16.60 -13.66 0.32
N GLN A 100 -16.97 -14.53 1.26
CA GLN A 100 -17.68 -14.13 2.48
C GLN A 100 -16.90 -13.09 3.28
N THR A 101 -15.60 -13.31 3.50
CA THR A 101 -14.73 -12.36 4.23
C THR A 101 -14.66 -11.00 3.52
N TYR A 102 -14.69 -10.98 2.18
CA TYR A 102 -14.77 -9.73 1.43
C TYR A 102 -16.05 -8.95 1.71
N PHE A 103 -17.21 -9.63 1.71
CA PHE A 103 -18.49 -8.96 1.99
C PHE A 103 -18.57 -8.49 3.44
N GLU A 104 -18.02 -9.22 4.39
CA GLU A 104 -17.89 -8.79 5.78
C GLU A 104 -17.01 -7.54 5.89
N ALA A 105 -15.82 -7.54 5.24
CA ALA A 105 -14.92 -6.39 5.19
C ALA A 105 -15.60 -5.15 4.59
N ILE A 106 -16.34 -5.32 3.49
CA ILE A 106 -17.09 -4.24 2.83
C ILE A 106 -18.11 -3.64 3.81
N ARG A 107 -18.88 -4.46 4.53
CA ARG A 107 -19.84 -3.96 5.55
C ARG A 107 -19.17 -3.19 6.66
N VAL A 108 -18.01 -3.66 7.14
CA VAL A 108 -17.25 -2.99 8.19
C VAL A 108 -16.81 -1.60 7.75
N ILE A 109 -16.18 -1.52 6.56
CA ILE A 109 -15.68 -0.24 6.07
C ILE A 109 -16.79 0.70 5.60
N ASP A 110 -17.92 0.17 5.15
CA ASP A 110 -19.08 0.99 4.80
C ASP A 110 -19.65 1.71 6.01
N ARG A 111 -19.63 1.10 7.19
CA ARG A 111 -19.99 1.73 8.47
C ARG A 111 -18.96 2.76 8.96
N GLY A 112 -17.90 3.02 8.21
CA GLY A 112 -16.81 3.95 8.56
C GLY A 112 -15.74 3.36 9.47
N LEU A 113 -15.81 2.08 9.80
CA LEU A 113 -14.80 1.37 10.58
C LEU A 113 -13.64 0.91 9.70
N ARG A 114 -12.53 0.55 10.31
CA ARG A 114 -11.38 -0.04 9.60
C ARG A 114 -11.48 -1.55 9.62
N PHE A 115 -11.08 -2.19 8.51
CA PHE A 115 -10.94 -3.63 8.43
C PHE A 115 -9.47 -3.99 8.22
N ILE A 116 -8.89 -4.65 9.22
CA ILE A 116 -7.50 -5.16 9.18
C ILE A 116 -7.55 -6.56 9.78
N PRO A 117 -7.01 -7.60 9.11
CA PRO A 117 -6.87 -8.92 9.72
C PRO A 117 -6.00 -8.87 10.99
N ASP A 118 -6.38 -9.62 12.02
CA ASP A 118 -5.75 -9.58 13.37
C ASP A 118 -4.23 -9.83 13.33
N ASN A 119 -3.79 -10.76 12.48
CA ASN A 119 -2.38 -11.06 12.29
C ASN A 119 -1.60 -9.85 11.75
N ILE A 120 -2.19 -9.10 10.83
CA ILE A 120 -1.60 -7.90 10.24
C ILE A 120 -1.63 -6.74 11.25
N GLU A 121 -2.74 -6.56 11.97
CA GLU A 121 -2.86 -5.51 12.98
C GLU A 121 -1.82 -5.70 14.11
N SER A 122 -1.65 -6.93 14.60
CA SER A 122 -0.66 -7.26 15.62
C SER A 122 0.78 -6.99 15.15
N GLU A 123 1.11 -7.22 13.90
CA GLU A 123 2.41 -6.93 13.34
C GLU A 123 2.62 -5.42 13.07
N LEU A 124 1.60 -4.72 12.58
CA LEU A 124 1.64 -3.27 12.39
C LEU A 124 1.85 -2.52 13.71
N SER A 125 1.24 -2.99 14.81
CA SER A 125 1.38 -2.38 16.13
C SER A 125 2.81 -2.51 16.72
N LYS A 126 3.58 -3.51 16.29
CA LYS A 126 4.99 -3.70 16.68
C LYS A 126 5.95 -2.73 15.98
N ILE A 127 5.51 -2.08 14.90
CA ILE A 127 6.33 -1.12 14.17
C ILE A 127 6.31 0.21 14.93
N PRO A 128 7.48 0.75 15.35
CA PRO A 128 7.53 2.01 16.07
C PRO A 128 6.87 3.14 15.30
N VAL A 129 5.84 3.74 15.88
CA VAL A 129 5.16 4.92 15.33
C VAL A 129 6.07 6.12 15.55
N ARG A 130 6.50 6.80 14.49
CA ARG A 130 7.19 8.09 14.63
C ARG A 130 6.21 9.15 15.14
N LYS A 131 6.68 10.12 15.94
CA LYS A 131 5.85 11.24 16.42
C LYS A 131 5.11 12.01 15.30
N ARG A 132 5.56 11.91 14.05
CA ARG A 132 4.87 12.42 12.85
C ARG A 132 3.72 11.53 12.36
N ASP A 133 3.76 10.24 12.64
CA ASP A 133 2.76 9.29 12.13
C ASP A 133 1.47 9.30 12.96
N GLY A 134 1.55 9.67 14.25
CA GLY A 134 0.40 9.78 15.13
C GLY A 134 -0.60 10.88 14.71
N ALA A 135 -0.12 11.96 14.09
CA ALA A 135 -0.98 13.01 13.56
C ALA A 135 -1.67 12.63 12.24
N VAL A 136 -1.15 11.61 11.53
CA VAL A 136 -1.64 11.16 10.21
C VAL A 136 -2.79 10.18 10.34
N LEU A 137 -2.92 9.51 11.49
CA LEU A 137 -4.05 8.62 11.76
C LEU A 137 -5.34 9.39 12.07
N ASP A 138 -5.23 10.69 12.43
CA ASP A 138 -6.36 11.49 12.91
C ASP A 138 -6.67 12.78 12.12
N GLY A 139 -5.94 13.14 11.05
CA GLY A 139 -6.18 14.41 10.36
C GLY A 139 -5.65 14.52 8.93
N PRO A 140 -6.07 15.57 8.17
CA PRO A 140 -5.69 15.75 6.78
C PRO A 140 -4.24 16.18 6.63
N LEU A 141 -3.49 15.48 5.76
CA LEU A 141 -2.13 15.86 5.37
C LEU A 141 -2.16 16.84 4.20
N TYR A 142 -1.74 18.09 4.47
CA TYR A 142 -1.24 19.00 3.45
C TYR A 142 0.28 19.09 3.58
N HIS A 143 1.02 18.74 2.56
CA HIS A 143 2.38 19.19 2.35
C HIS A 143 2.43 20.14 1.16
N ALA A 144 2.63 21.42 1.49
CA ALA A 144 3.05 22.43 0.55
C ALA A 144 4.53 22.16 0.22
N ASN A 145 4.79 21.45 -0.85
CA ASN A 145 5.93 21.55 -1.75
C ASN A 145 5.85 20.36 -2.71
N GLY A 146 5.67 20.64 -3.98
CA GLY A 146 5.37 19.68 -5.04
C GLY A 146 6.52 18.76 -5.48
N GLU A 147 7.29 18.23 -4.55
CA GLU A 147 8.25 17.19 -4.83
C GLU A 147 7.61 15.81 -4.65
N LYS A 148 7.66 14.99 -5.71
CA LYS A 148 7.35 13.56 -5.65
C LYS A 148 8.28 12.89 -4.64
N LEU A 149 7.85 12.78 -3.38
CA LEU A 149 8.54 11.93 -2.41
C LEU A 149 8.45 10.48 -2.89
N SER A 150 9.59 9.85 -3.11
CA SER A 150 9.63 8.43 -3.42
C SER A 150 9.06 7.63 -2.24
N ARG A 151 8.52 6.45 -2.49
CA ARG A 151 8.02 5.55 -1.43
C ARG A 151 9.06 5.29 -0.35
N LEU A 152 10.32 5.22 -0.72
CA LEU A 152 11.43 5.04 0.21
C LEU A 152 11.46 6.16 1.25
N ASP A 153 11.20 7.40 0.86
CA ASP A 153 11.25 8.55 1.77
C ASP A 153 10.08 8.58 2.76
N THR A 154 8.97 7.96 2.39
CA THR A 154 7.79 7.86 3.26
C THR A 154 7.94 6.75 4.30
N LEU A 155 8.54 5.61 3.93
CA LEU A 155 8.59 4.41 4.76
C LEU A 155 9.89 4.27 5.56
N LEU A 156 10.99 4.83 5.04
CA LEU A 156 12.33 4.67 5.59
C LEU A 156 12.83 5.96 6.26
N SER A 157 13.81 5.83 7.14
CA SER A 157 14.58 6.99 7.57
C SER A 157 15.41 7.51 6.40
N PRO A 158 15.81 8.79 6.37
CA PRO A 158 16.65 9.32 5.31
C PRO A 158 17.91 8.49 5.06
N ARG A 159 18.50 7.92 6.13
CA ARG A 159 19.69 7.07 6.03
C ARG A 159 19.40 5.68 5.47
N GLU A 160 18.29 5.06 5.87
CA GLU A 160 17.84 3.80 5.32
C GLU A 160 17.48 3.94 3.84
N ALA A 161 16.75 5.01 3.49
CA ALA A 161 16.39 5.31 2.10
C ALA A 161 17.64 5.52 1.21
N GLU A 162 18.62 6.30 1.70
CA GLU A 162 19.89 6.54 1.02
C GLU A 162 20.66 5.24 0.75
N VAL A 163 20.76 4.37 1.77
CA VAL A 163 21.44 3.07 1.65
C VAL A 163 20.70 2.14 0.68
N ILE A 164 19.37 2.06 0.77
CA ILE A 164 18.56 1.23 -0.12
C ILE A 164 18.66 1.71 -1.57
N ARG A 165 18.63 3.03 -1.83
CA ARG A 165 18.84 3.58 -3.18
C ARG A 165 20.20 3.18 -3.76
N CYS A 166 21.28 3.42 -3.01
CA CYS A 166 22.61 3.03 -3.46
C CYS A 166 22.70 1.54 -3.77
N PHE A 167 22.04 0.70 -2.97
CA PHE A 167 22.03 -0.75 -3.20
C PHE A 167 21.24 -1.11 -4.46
N LEU A 168 20.10 -0.49 -4.70
CA LEU A 168 19.29 -0.68 -5.91
C LEU A 168 19.98 -0.13 -7.18
N ASP A 169 20.88 0.85 -7.03
CA ASP A 169 21.78 1.34 -8.10
C ASP A 169 22.93 0.37 -8.39
N GLY A 170 22.97 -0.81 -7.73
CA GLY A 170 23.95 -1.86 -7.95
C GLY A 170 25.22 -1.76 -7.10
N MET A 171 25.29 -0.79 -6.17
CA MET A 171 26.46 -0.63 -5.30
C MET A 171 26.51 -1.71 -4.23
N GLN A 172 27.72 -2.23 -3.98
CA GLN A 172 27.96 -3.15 -2.87
C GLN A 172 28.08 -2.40 -1.54
N VAL A 173 27.83 -3.13 -0.43
CA VAL A 173 27.90 -2.56 0.94
C VAL A 173 29.24 -1.86 1.21
N ILE A 174 30.32 -2.34 0.63
CA ILE A 174 31.68 -1.76 0.77
C ILE A 174 31.71 -0.37 0.11
N GLU A 175 31.24 -0.28 -1.14
CA GLU A 175 31.20 0.96 -1.92
C GLU A 175 30.28 2.00 -1.29
N ILE A 176 29.14 1.55 -0.76
CA ILE A 176 28.20 2.42 -0.04
C ILE A 176 28.84 2.94 1.26
N ALA A 177 29.60 2.08 1.97
CA ALA A 177 30.31 2.47 3.18
C ALA A 177 31.37 3.56 2.91
N GLU A 178 32.11 3.44 1.83
CA GLU A 178 33.09 4.44 1.39
C GLU A 178 32.40 5.74 0.95
N LYS A 179 31.38 5.66 0.10
CA LYS A 179 30.60 6.80 -0.39
C LYS A 179 29.98 7.61 0.74
N LEU A 180 29.37 6.95 1.70
CA LEU A 180 28.68 7.59 2.83
C LEU A 180 29.57 7.85 4.05
N LYS A 181 30.89 7.53 3.97
CA LYS A 181 31.88 7.65 5.03
C LYS A 181 31.38 7.03 6.35
N ARG A 182 30.94 5.76 6.27
CA ARG A 182 30.42 4.97 7.41
C ARG A 182 31.04 3.58 7.43
N SER A 183 30.92 2.90 8.58
CA SER A 183 31.38 1.52 8.68
C SER A 183 30.47 0.57 7.88
N ARG A 184 31.05 -0.53 7.36
CA ARG A 184 30.27 -1.60 6.68
C ARG A 184 29.16 -2.15 7.59
N LYS A 185 29.43 -2.27 8.91
CA LYS A 185 28.46 -2.71 9.91
C LYS A 185 27.27 -1.76 9.98
N THR A 186 27.53 -0.45 9.94
CA THR A 186 26.47 0.58 9.95
C THR A 186 25.61 0.51 8.69
N ILE A 187 26.24 0.37 7.51
CA ILE A 187 25.52 0.26 6.24
C ILE A 187 24.68 -1.01 6.18
N SER A 188 25.25 -2.17 6.59
CA SER A 188 24.49 -3.43 6.70
C SER A 188 23.31 -3.31 7.65
N GLY A 189 23.48 -2.63 8.78
CA GLY A 189 22.42 -2.38 9.75
C GLY A 189 21.29 -1.52 9.15
N HIS A 190 21.62 -0.43 8.43
CA HIS A 190 20.62 0.40 7.75
C HIS A 190 19.91 -0.36 6.62
N LYS A 191 20.64 -1.17 5.84
CA LYS A 191 20.07 -2.04 4.81
C LYS A 191 19.05 -3.01 5.42
N GLN A 192 19.46 -3.79 6.42
CA GLN A 192 18.59 -4.76 7.09
C GLN A 192 17.36 -4.10 7.72
N SER A 193 17.56 -2.97 8.43
CA SER A 193 16.46 -2.21 9.02
C SER A 193 15.51 -1.67 7.96
N GLY A 194 16.04 -1.14 6.85
CA GLY A 194 15.24 -0.66 5.73
C GLY A 194 14.45 -1.79 5.07
N MET A 195 15.09 -2.93 4.76
CA MET A 195 14.43 -4.10 4.19
C MET A 195 13.32 -4.62 5.11
N LYS A 196 13.57 -4.73 6.42
CA LYS A 196 12.56 -5.14 7.40
C LYS A 196 11.35 -4.19 7.40
N LYS A 197 11.57 -2.88 7.31
CA LYS A 197 10.49 -1.88 7.23
C LYS A 197 9.70 -1.96 5.92
N LEU A 198 10.35 -2.41 4.84
CA LEU A 198 9.70 -2.68 3.55
C LEU A 198 9.02 -4.06 3.51
N GLY A 199 9.15 -4.88 4.56
CA GLY A 199 8.63 -6.23 4.61
C GLY A 199 9.38 -7.21 3.70
N LEU A 200 10.64 -6.91 3.36
CA LEU A 200 11.48 -7.70 2.46
C LEU A 200 12.51 -8.48 3.28
N THR A 201 12.72 -9.74 2.92
CA THR A 201 13.63 -10.65 3.62
C THR A 201 14.91 -10.94 2.86
N THR A 202 14.87 -10.81 1.52
CA THR A 202 15.99 -11.11 0.63
C THR A 202 16.33 -9.95 -0.30
N ASP A 203 17.61 -9.88 -0.71
CA ASP A 203 18.07 -8.89 -1.70
C ASP A 203 17.34 -9.06 -3.04
N LEU A 204 17.01 -10.29 -3.41
CA LEU A 204 16.27 -10.59 -4.63
C LEU A 204 14.85 -9.98 -4.60
N GLU A 205 14.19 -10.04 -3.46
CA GLU A 205 12.90 -9.36 -3.27
C GLU A 205 13.06 -7.85 -3.44
N LEU A 206 14.11 -7.27 -2.84
CA LEU A 206 14.37 -5.84 -2.95
C LEU A 206 14.55 -5.39 -4.41
N PHE A 207 15.29 -6.16 -5.22
CA PHE A 207 15.45 -5.86 -6.65
C PHE A 207 14.16 -6.04 -7.46
N LYS A 208 13.35 -7.05 -7.17
CA LYS A 208 12.02 -7.24 -7.80
C LYS A 208 11.07 -6.08 -7.53
N TYR A 209 11.22 -5.41 -6.41
CA TYR A 209 10.39 -4.27 -6.01
C TYR A 209 10.94 -2.91 -6.42
N ARG A 210 12.05 -2.86 -7.14
CA ARG A 210 12.71 -1.62 -7.56
C ARG A 210 11.72 -0.63 -8.18
N ASP A 211 10.97 -1.06 -9.19
CA ASP A 211 10.04 -0.23 -9.95
C ASP A 211 8.81 0.23 -9.13
N HIS A 212 8.59 -0.40 -7.97
CA HIS A 212 7.53 -0.04 -7.04
C HIS A 212 8.00 0.87 -5.89
N LEU A 213 9.30 1.13 -5.78
CA LEU A 213 9.90 1.93 -4.70
C LEU A 213 10.22 3.36 -5.12
N PHE A 214 10.35 3.60 -6.41
CA PHE A 214 10.61 4.89 -7.05
C PHE A 214 9.42 5.32 -7.90
#